data_4c884dde7ed9ff2d440c7e40407f7a6e
#
_entry.id   4c884dde7ed9ff2d440c7e40407f7a6e
#
_cell.length_a   1.000
_cell.length_b   1.000
_cell.length_c   1.000
_cell.angle_alpha   90.00
_cell.angle_beta   90.00
_cell.angle_gamma   90.00
#
_symmetry.space_group_name_H-M   'P 1'
#
loop_
_entity.id
_entity.type
_entity.pdbx_description
1 polymer ?
#
loop_
_entity_poly.entity_id
_entity_poly.type
_entity_poly.pdbx_seq_one_letter_code
_entity_poly.pdbx_strand_id
1 'polypeptide(L)'
;EVAVKRGMYVCGYHANQAPLAGDKYLTGAEWNWETVYTGFAKAMQDGTPLGNFVRGGLSAGLVKSSPYGPAVSDGARRNIESARAKFMTPEGFAIFTGPLRTNKGATIVASGKAHGQTDLWLEQMDWLVEGVVGSTS
;
A
#
# COMPACT_ATOMS: atom_id res chain seq x y z
N GLU A 1 -9.04 17.31 -6.72
CA GLU A 1 -9.40 18.73 -6.80
C GLU A 1 -10.37 19.19 -5.70
N VAL A 2 -11.45 18.46 -5.39
CA VAL A 2 -12.47 18.89 -4.40
C VAL A 2 -11.87 19.13 -3.02
N ALA A 3 -11.01 18.24 -2.54
CA ALA A 3 -10.32 18.38 -1.26
C ALA A 3 -9.45 19.65 -1.21
N VAL A 4 -8.69 19.90 -2.28
CA VAL A 4 -7.82 21.08 -2.40
C VAL A 4 -8.63 22.38 -2.37
N LYS A 5 -9.76 22.44 -3.09
CA LYS A 5 -10.68 23.59 -3.07
C LYS A 5 -11.26 23.86 -1.68
N ARG A 6 -11.32 22.85 -0.82
CA ARG A 6 -11.75 22.94 0.57
C ARG A 6 -10.59 23.20 1.56
N GLY A 7 -9.39 23.48 1.04
CA GLY A 7 -8.20 23.72 1.87
C GLY A 7 -7.59 22.48 2.50
N MET A 8 -8.06 21.28 2.14
CA MET A 8 -7.61 20.00 2.70
C MET A 8 -6.34 19.52 2.03
N TYR A 9 -5.52 18.80 2.77
CA TYR A 9 -4.37 18.06 2.21
C TYR A 9 -4.80 16.76 1.54
N VAL A 10 -3.95 16.27 0.63
CA VAL A 10 -4.24 15.11 -0.21
C VAL A 10 -3.08 14.12 -0.17
N CYS A 11 -3.40 12.84 0.01
CA CYS A 11 -2.53 11.72 -0.30
C CYS A 11 -3.01 11.07 -1.60
N GLY A 12 -2.08 10.78 -2.53
CA GLY A 12 -2.37 10.16 -3.81
C GLY A 12 -2.41 8.63 -3.75
N TYR A 13 -3.05 8.04 -4.77
CA TYR A 13 -3.06 6.60 -4.96
C TYR A 13 -3.01 6.26 -6.46
N HIS A 14 -2.42 5.13 -6.82
CA HIS A 14 -2.14 4.61 -8.16
C HIS A 14 -1.02 5.31 -8.93
N ALA A 15 -1.02 6.64 -8.96
CA ALA A 15 -0.05 7.45 -9.69
C ALA A 15 0.28 8.73 -8.92
N ASN A 16 1.34 9.42 -9.32
CA ASN A 16 1.70 10.70 -8.73
C ASN A 16 0.64 11.76 -9.04
N GLN A 17 -0.09 12.20 -8.02
CA GLN A 17 -1.15 13.19 -8.10
C GLN A 17 -0.70 14.59 -7.66
N ALA A 18 0.59 14.81 -7.40
CA ALA A 18 1.12 16.12 -7.02
C ALA A 18 0.74 17.23 -8.00
N PRO A 19 0.74 17.04 -9.34
CA PRO A 19 0.32 18.09 -10.29
C PRO A 19 -1.14 18.54 -10.11
N LEU A 20 -2.00 17.68 -9.54
CA LEU A 20 -3.42 17.98 -9.31
C LEU A 20 -3.68 18.66 -7.96
N ALA A 21 -2.77 18.51 -7.01
CA ALA A 21 -2.95 18.98 -5.64
C ALA A 21 -1.98 20.13 -5.25
N GLY A 22 -0.89 20.34 -6.00
CA GLY A 22 0.09 21.39 -5.74
C GLY A 22 0.59 21.36 -4.30
N ASP A 23 0.60 22.51 -3.65
CA ASP A 23 1.08 22.67 -2.25
C ASP A 23 0.27 21.89 -1.21
N LYS A 24 -0.91 21.40 -1.58
CA LYS A 24 -1.74 20.55 -0.72
C LYS A 24 -1.43 19.05 -0.85
N TYR A 25 -0.53 18.68 -1.75
CA TYR A 25 -0.08 17.30 -1.85
C TYR A 25 0.85 16.94 -0.69
N LEU A 26 0.65 15.78 -0.09
CA LEU A 26 1.55 15.26 0.96
C LEU A 26 2.48 14.19 0.38
N THR A 27 1.94 13.10 -0.06
CA THR A 27 2.64 11.96 -0.68
C THR A 27 1.60 11.01 -1.26
N GLY A 28 2.00 9.82 -1.68
CA GLY A 28 1.08 8.80 -2.16
C GLY A 28 1.75 7.46 -2.35
N ALA A 29 0.94 6.48 -2.76
CA ALA A 29 1.40 5.17 -3.20
C ALA A 29 1.17 5.05 -4.71
N GLU A 30 2.21 4.63 -5.44
CA GLU A 30 2.19 4.48 -6.89
C GLU A 30 2.48 3.02 -7.27
N TRP A 31 1.84 2.56 -8.33
CA TRP A 31 2.28 1.35 -9.01
C TRP A 31 3.57 1.62 -9.76
N ASN A 32 4.53 0.73 -9.64
CA ASN A 32 5.79 0.79 -10.40
C ASN A 32 5.69 -0.11 -11.65
N TRP A 33 4.84 0.29 -12.59
CA TRP A 33 4.60 -0.45 -13.83
C TRP A 33 5.85 -0.67 -14.66
N GLU A 34 6.81 0.25 -14.57
CA GLU A 34 8.10 0.13 -15.24
C GLU A 34 8.80 -1.18 -14.90
N THR A 35 8.88 -1.53 -13.60
CA THR A 35 9.48 -2.79 -13.14
C THR A 35 8.74 -4.00 -13.72
N VAL A 36 7.41 -3.96 -13.72
CA VAL A 36 6.57 -5.07 -14.21
C VAL A 36 6.76 -5.28 -15.72
N TYR A 37 6.58 -4.22 -16.51
CA TYR A 37 6.65 -4.33 -17.97
C TYR A 37 8.08 -4.61 -18.47
N THR A 38 9.09 -4.02 -17.84
CA THR A 38 10.49 -4.34 -18.16
C THR A 38 10.80 -5.80 -17.84
N GLY A 39 10.29 -6.32 -16.72
CA GLY A 39 10.41 -7.73 -16.37
C GLY A 39 9.77 -8.66 -17.40
N PHE A 40 8.58 -8.33 -17.87
CA PHE A 40 7.90 -9.09 -18.93
C PHE A 40 8.64 -9.05 -20.25
N ALA A 41 9.07 -7.87 -20.68
CA ALA A 41 9.82 -7.71 -21.92
C ALA A 41 11.12 -8.56 -21.90
N LYS A 42 11.83 -8.51 -20.77
CA LYS A 42 13.04 -9.30 -20.58
C LYS A 42 12.77 -10.82 -20.61
N ALA A 43 11.74 -11.27 -19.89
CA ALA A 43 11.37 -12.67 -19.88
C ALA A 43 11.00 -13.20 -21.27
N MET A 44 10.27 -12.38 -22.07
CA MET A 44 9.96 -12.71 -23.47
C MET A 44 11.24 -12.79 -24.33
N GLN A 45 12.16 -11.86 -24.14
CA GLN A 45 13.44 -11.84 -24.87
C GLN A 45 14.31 -13.06 -24.53
N ASP A 46 14.32 -13.46 -23.26
CA ASP A 46 15.11 -14.59 -22.75
C ASP A 46 14.41 -15.94 -22.98
N GLY A 47 13.21 -15.95 -23.55
CA GLY A 47 12.39 -17.19 -23.73
C GLY A 47 11.89 -17.79 -22.42
N THR A 48 11.88 -17.01 -21.33
CA THR A 48 11.40 -17.45 -20.02
C THR A 48 9.86 -17.40 -19.98
N PRO A 49 9.19 -18.48 -19.50
CA PRO A 49 7.73 -18.45 -19.37
C PRO A 49 7.24 -17.32 -18.47
N LEU A 50 6.25 -16.57 -18.93
CA LEU A 50 5.58 -15.56 -18.13
C LEU A 50 4.60 -16.23 -17.17
N GLY A 51 4.64 -15.80 -15.88
CA GLY A 51 3.62 -16.18 -14.92
C GLY A 51 2.28 -15.50 -15.23
N ASN A 52 1.17 -16.17 -14.93
CA ASN A 52 -0.17 -15.61 -15.11
C ASN A 52 -0.51 -14.52 -14.08
N PHE A 53 0.28 -14.40 -13.04
CA PHE A 53 0.02 -13.51 -11.93
C PHE A 53 1.33 -13.00 -11.31
N VAL A 54 1.41 -11.69 -11.07
CA VAL A 54 2.54 -11.05 -10.38
C VAL A 54 2.00 -10.33 -9.15
N ARG A 55 2.57 -10.65 -8.00
CA ARG A 55 2.22 -10.02 -6.72
C ARG A 55 3.48 -9.54 -6.01
N GLY A 56 3.40 -8.38 -5.40
CA GLY A 56 4.47 -7.84 -4.58
C GLY A 56 4.14 -6.45 -4.07
N GLY A 57 4.90 -6.02 -3.08
CA GLY A 57 4.79 -4.71 -2.48
C GLY A 57 6.05 -3.87 -2.70
N LEU A 58 6.39 -3.07 -1.69
CA LEU A 58 7.56 -2.18 -1.70
C LEU A 58 8.88 -2.96 -1.85
N SER A 59 9.06 -4.07 -1.13
CA SER A 59 10.30 -4.87 -1.21
C SER A 59 10.52 -5.51 -2.57
N ALA A 60 9.44 -5.87 -3.27
CA ALA A 60 9.50 -6.40 -4.63
C ALA A 60 9.60 -5.30 -5.71
N GLY A 61 9.58 -4.02 -5.32
CA GLY A 61 9.64 -2.89 -6.24
C GLY A 61 8.39 -2.71 -7.12
N LEU A 62 7.26 -3.37 -6.81
CA LEU A 62 6.02 -3.24 -7.59
C LEU A 62 5.19 -2.03 -7.15
N VAL A 63 5.44 -1.54 -5.94
CA VAL A 63 4.85 -0.32 -5.38
C VAL A 63 5.97 0.63 -4.99
N LYS A 64 5.77 1.91 -5.19
CA LYS A 64 6.67 2.98 -4.75
C LYS A 64 5.89 4.11 -4.08
N SER A 65 6.58 4.89 -3.25
CA SER A 65 5.99 6.11 -2.68
C SER A 65 6.18 7.27 -3.66
N SER A 66 5.18 8.14 -3.76
CA SER A 66 5.33 9.42 -4.46
C SER A 66 6.31 10.33 -3.70
N PRO A 67 6.94 11.29 -4.38
CA PRO A 67 7.72 12.34 -3.72
C PRO A 67 6.91 13.07 -2.64
N TYR A 68 7.60 13.54 -1.62
CA TYR A 68 6.96 14.32 -0.56
C TYR A 68 6.62 15.73 -1.04
N GLY A 69 5.40 16.16 -0.76
CA GLY A 69 4.97 17.54 -0.97
C GLY A 69 5.58 18.52 0.05
N PRO A 70 5.45 19.83 -0.20
CA PRO A 70 6.11 20.88 0.61
C PRO A 70 5.58 20.96 2.05
N ALA A 71 4.35 20.54 2.30
CA ALA A 71 3.75 20.57 3.63
C ALA A 71 4.20 19.41 4.55
N VAL A 72 4.94 18.41 4.02
CA VAL A 72 5.43 17.29 4.83
C VAL A 72 6.68 17.72 5.59
N SER A 73 6.57 17.78 6.91
CA SER A 73 7.68 18.16 7.78
C SER A 73 8.81 17.11 7.76
N ASP A 74 10.03 17.53 8.10
CA ASP A 74 11.18 16.61 8.19
C ASP A 74 10.97 15.52 9.24
N GLY A 75 10.26 15.82 10.33
CA GLY A 75 9.88 14.85 11.34
C GLY A 75 8.96 13.76 10.75
N ALA A 76 7.93 14.18 10.00
CA ALA A 76 7.04 13.24 9.32
C ALA A 76 7.78 12.39 8.28
N ARG A 77 8.68 12.99 7.47
CA ARG A 77 9.52 12.27 6.51
C ARG A 77 10.34 11.18 7.20
N ARG A 78 11.05 11.51 8.28
CA ARG A 78 11.83 10.53 9.04
C ARG A 78 10.98 9.37 9.56
N ASN A 79 9.80 9.65 10.08
CA ASN A 79 8.88 8.62 10.57
C ASN A 79 8.40 7.70 9.45
N ILE A 80 8.07 8.25 8.28
CA ILE A 80 7.65 7.50 7.10
C ILE A 80 8.80 6.62 6.61
N GLU A 81 10.02 7.14 6.49
CA GLU A 81 11.18 6.34 6.05
C GLU A 81 11.51 5.22 7.05
N SER A 82 11.39 5.48 8.35
CA SER A 82 11.54 4.44 9.37
C SER A 82 10.48 3.34 9.25
N ALA A 83 9.23 3.71 9.00
CA ALA A 83 8.16 2.74 8.74
C ALA A 83 8.42 1.97 7.44
N ARG A 84 8.80 2.67 6.35
CA ARG A 84 9.11 2.07 5.05
C ARG A 84 10.23 1.04 5.14
N ALA A 85 11.27 1.31 5.94
CA ALA A 85 12.38 0.37 6.12
C ALA A 85 11.91 -1.01 6.62
N LYS A 86 10.85 -1.08 7.42
CA LYS A 86 10.27 -2.34 7.90
C LYS A 86 9.65 -3.17 6.76
N PHE A 87 9.09 -2.50 5.73
CA PHE A 87 8.52 -3.17 4.56
C PHE A 87 9.59 -3.66 3.56
N MET A 88 10.82 -3.16 3.68
CA MET A 88 11.93 -3.52 2.80
C MET A 88 12.72 -4.74 3.29
N THR A 89 12.37 -5.31 4.44
CA THR A 89 13.00 -6.55 4.91
C THR A 89 12.49 -7.76 4.10
N PRO A 90 13.28 -8.85 3.98
CA PRO A 90 12.85 -10.05 3.27
C PRO A 90 11.54 -10.65 3.81
N GLU A 91 11.35 -10.59 5.13
CA GLU A 91 10.15 -11.07 5.81
C GLU A 91 8.94 -10.14 5.58
N GLY A 92 9.22 -8.88 5.20
CA GLY A 92 8.22 -7.84 5.10
C GLY A 92 7.66 -7.43 6.45
N PHE A 93 6.68 -6.54 6.42
CA PHE A 93 5.95 -6.12 7.61
C PHE A 93 4.48 -6.56 7.50
N ALA A 94 4.05 -7.40 8.43
CA ALA A 94 2.67 -7.87 8.45
C ALA A 94 1.76 -6.78 9.04
N ILE A 95 0.91 -6.19 8.19
CA ILE A 95 -0.07 -5.17 8.60
C ILE A 95 -1.21 -5.82 9.38
N PHE A 96 -1.70 -6.96 8.87
CA PHE A 96 -2.80 -7.69 9.49
C PHE A 96 -2.28 -8.63 10.57
N THR A 97 -1.95 -8.06 11.72
CA THR A 97 -1.47 -8.77 12.91
C THR A 97 -2.56 -8.76 13.97
N GLY A 98 -2.82 -9.94 14.57
CA GLY A 98 -3.84 -10.08 15.60
C GLY A 98 -3.42 -9.55 16.99
N PRO A 99 -4.42 -9.28 17.85
CA PRO A 99 -5.82 -9.60 17.61
C PRO A 99 -6.51 -8.58 16.70
N LEU A 100 -7.21 -9.05 15.66
CA LEU A 100 -8.12 -8.24 14.85
C LEU A 100 -9.55 -8.74 15.02
N ARG A 101 -10.47 -7.80 15.18
CA ARG A 101 -11.90 -8.08 15.34
C ARG A 101 -12.71 -7.39 14.26
N THR A 102 -13.82 -7.99 13.90
CA THR A 102 -14.80 -7.33 13.05
C THR A 102 -15.56 -6.28 13.83
N ASN A 103 -16.24 -5.38 13.13
CA ASN A 103 -17.17 -4.42 13.74
C ASN A 103 -18.41 -5.09 14.37
N LYS A 104 -18.60 -6.40 14.15
CA LYS A 104 -19.62 -7.23 14.79
C LYS A 104 -19.06 -8.04 15.97
N GLY A 105 -17.80 -7.81 16.36
CA GLY A 105 -17.15 -8.40 17.52
C GLY A 105 -16.50 -9.78 17.31
N ALA A 106 -16.58 -10.38 16.12
CA ALA A 106 -15.91 -11.64 15.84
C ALA A 106 -14.39 -11.45 15.72
N THR A 107 -13.60 -12.34 16.33
CA THR A 107 -12.14 -12.34 16.15
C THR A 107 -11.80 -13.05 14.84
N ILE A 108 -11.14 -12.33 13.93
CA ILE A 108 -10.75 -12.81 12.59
C ILE A 108 -9.26 -13.12 12.50
N VAL A 109 -8.43 -12.43 13.27
CA VAL A 109 -7.01 -12.78 13.43
C VAL A 109 -6.74 -12.89 14.93
N ALA A 110 -6.35 -14.08 15.38
CA ALA A 110 -6.07 -14.34 16.79
C ALA A 110 -4.77 -13.65 17.23
N SER A 111 -4.64 -13.40 18.54
CA SER A 111 -3.42 -12.83 19.12
C SER A 111 -2.18 -13.66 18.73
N GLY A 112 -1.10 -13.00 18.36
CA GLY A 112 0.17 -13.62 17.92
C GLY A 112 0.13 -14.27 16.54
N LYS A 113 -0.98 -14.12 15.79
CA LYS A 113 -1.08 -14.51 14.38
C LYS A 113 -0.97 -13.29 13.48
N ALA A 114 -0.47 -13.49 12.26
CA ALA A 114 -0.35 -12.44 11.25
C ALA A 114 -0.54 -13.03 9.85
N HIS A 115 -1.00 -12.21 8.92
CA HIS A 115 -1.09 -12.53 7.50
C HIS A 115 -0.01 -11.75 6.73
N GLY A 116 0.78 -12.47 5.95
CA GLY A 116 1.83 -11.88 5.10
C GLY A 116 1.26 -11.20 3.86
N GLN A 117 2.09 -10.42 3.16
CA GLN A 117 1.68 -9.61 2.00
C GLN A 117 1.14 -10.43 0.81
N THR A 118 1.50 -11.71 0.73
CA THR A 118 1.11 -12.62 -0.36
C THR A 118 0.02 -13.60 0.04
N ASP A 119 -0.52 -13.47 1.25
CA ASP A 119 -1.58 -14.37 1.74
C ASP A 119 -2.88 -14.13 0.97
N LEU A 120 -3.42 -15.19 0.38
CA LEU A 120 -4.68 -15.13 -0.37
C LEU A 120 -5.88 -14.75 0.50
N TRP A 121 -5.79 -14.94 1.81
CA TRP A 121 -6.80 -14.47 2.76
C TRP A 121 -7.09 -12.97 2.63
N LEU A 122 -6.08 -12.16 2.26
CA LEU A 122 -6.23 -10.73 2.06
C LEU A 122 -7.18 -10.37 0.91
N GLU A 123 -7.39 -11.26 -0.04
CA GLU A 123 -8.32 -11.06 -1.16
C GLU A 123 -9.75 -11.51 -0.85
N GLN A 124 -9.93 -12.22 0.25
CA GLN A 124 -11.21 -12.81 0.67
C GLN A 124 -11.88 -12.01 1.80
N MET A 125 -11.36 -10.80 2.09
CA MET A 125 -11.91 -9.97 3.16
C MET A 125 -13.30 -9.44 2.79
N ASP A 126 -14.31 -9.86 3.52
CA ASP A 126 -15.72 -9.48 3.37
C ASP A 126 -16.29 -8.86 4.66
N TRP A 127 -15.44 -8.30 5.50
CA TRP A 127 -15.77 -7.76 6.81
C TRP A 127 -15.20 -6.35 7.00
N LEU A 128 -15.76 -5.61 7.94
CA LEU A 128 -15.24 -4.32 8.40
C LEU A 128 -14.55 -4.51 9.75
N VAL A 129 -13.44 -3.81 9.97
CA VAL A 129 -12.71 -3.85 11.23
C VAL A 129 -13.46 -3.12 12.35
N GLU A 130 -13.22 -3.53 13.59
CA GLU A 130 -13.75 -2.88 14.79
C GLU A 130 -13.53 -1.36 14.76
N GLY A 131 -14.55 -0.59 15.12
CA GLY A 131 -14.58 0.86 15.05
C GLY A 131 -15.13 1.43 13.73
N VAL A 132 -15.29 0.63 12.69
CA VAL A 132 -15.95 1.06 11.45
C VAL A 132 -17.44 0.80 11.52
N VAL A 133 -18.23 1.83 11.23
CA VAL A 133 -19.71 1.73 11.20
C VAL A 133 -20.17 1.39 9.78
N GLY A 134 -20.99 0.37 9.62
CA GLY A 134 -21.54 -0.05 8.35
C GLY A 134 -21.56 -1.58 8.16
N SER A 135 -21.84 -2.00 6.93
CA SER A 135 -21.78 -3.39 6.49
C SER A 135 -21.09 -3.50 5.13
N THR A 136 -20.65 -4.71 4.80
CA THR A 136 -20.06 -5.02 3.47
C THR A 136 -21.10 -5.40 2.42
N SER A 137 -22.35 -5.53 2.81
CA SER A 137 -23.51 -5.87 1.96
C SER A 137 -24.74 -5.13 2.41
#